data_b4b518fa37d874d18f1fabb68fb58418
#
_entry.id   b4b518fa37d874d18f1fabb68fb58418
#
_cell.length_a   1.000
_cell.length_b   1.000
_cell.length_c   1.000
_cell.angle_alpha   90.00
_cell.angle_beta   90.00
_cell.angle_gamma   90.00
#
_symmetry.space_group_name_H-M   'P 1'
#
loop_
_entity.id
_entity.type
_entity.pdbx_description
1 polymer ?
#
loop_
_entity_poly.entity_id
_entity_poly.type
_entity_poly.pdbx_seq_one_letter_code
_entity_poly.pdbx_strand_id
1 'polypeptide(L)'
;AMANATGFLPDIRGGHGPTAKVKDLPNIFRLKKDGGILNNYKVVDYVNGIAPGVFVIVTTKLPQVHQEMKYLSMGDGPNYVLYRPYHLTSLETPITVARAVIYGEPTIAPIGKPVAEVVTMAKKDLKAGERLDGIGEYTILGSIESYEKAKEENLLPIGLINPNTIVKRDIKKGEFITYDMVDLDKSTMIYKLRQLQEELL
;
A
#
# COMPACT_ATOMS: atom_id res chain seq x y z
N ALA A 1 4.17 -2.93 -1.65
CA ALA A 1 4.66 -4.30 -1.83
C ALA A 1 3.52 -5.26 -2.14
N MET A 2 2.52 -5.42 -1.26
CA MET A 2 1.40 -6.37 -1.45
C MET A 2 0.66 -6.17 -2.78
N ALA A 3 0.35 -4.95 -3.16
CA ALA A 3 -0.32 -4.66 -4.45
C ALA A 3 0.46 -5.23 -5.63
N ASN A 4 1.73 -4.90 -5.74
CA ASN A 4 2.59 -5.36 -6.83
C ASN A 4 2.88 -6.87 -6.80
N ALA A 5 2.78 -7.51 -5.62
CA ALA A 5 2.97 -8.96 -5.47
C ALA A 5 1.71 -9.78 -5.75
N THR A 6 0.53 -9.17 -5.70
CA THR A 6 -0.76 -9.85 -5.90
C THR A 6 -1.49 -9.40 -7.15
N GLY A 7 -1.11 -8.27 -7.73
CA GLY A 7 -1.86 -7.60 -8.78
C GLY A 7 -3.12 -6.88 -8.28
N PHE A 8 -3.31 -6.76 -6.96
CA PHE A 8 -4.47 -6.08 -6.38
C PHE A 8 -4.23 -4.58 -6.31
N LEU A 9 -5.24 -3.80 -6.62
CA LEU A 9 -5.17 -2.34 -6.64
C LEU A 9 -5.70 -1.72 -5.33
N PRO A 10 -5.31 -0.49 -4.96
CA PRO A 10 -6.10 0.27 -4.00
C PRO A 10 -7.49 0.54 -4.58
N ASP A 11 -8.55 0.38 -3.78
CA ASP A 11 -9.93 0.65 -4.22
C ASP A 11 -10.20 2.13 -4.44
N ILE A 12 -9.53 2.94 -3.62
CA ILE A 12 -9.47 4.41 -3.74
C ILE A 12 -8.04 4.87 -3.43
N ARG A 13 -7.68 6.06 -3.91
CA ARG A 13 -6.39 6.68 -3.57
C ARG A 13 -6.22 6.77 -2.05
N GLY A 14 -5.09 6.30 -1.55
CA GLY A 14 -4.78 6.28 -0.11
C GLY A 14 -5.38 5.12 0.67
N GLY A 15 -6.30 4.33 0.07
CA GLY A 15 -7.06 3.31 0.78
C GLY A 15 -8.19 3.89 1.63
N HIS A 16 -9.05 3.03 2.16
CA HIS A 16 -10.17 3.45 3.03
C HIS A 16 -9.73 3.68 4.48
N GLY A 17 -8.82 2.84 4.98
CA GLY A 17 -8.28 2.94 6.33
C GLY A 17 -9.31 3.00 7.46
N PRO A 18 -10.37 2.17 7.48
CA PRO A 18 -11.38 2.26 8.51
C PRO A 18 -10.81 1.97 9.90
N THR A 19 -11.40 2.55 10.94
CA THR A 19 -11.14 2.15 12.32
C THR A 19 -12.09 1.02 12.69
N ALA A 20 -11.56 -0.18 13.00
CA ALA A 20 -12.39 -1.35 13.21
C ALA A 20 -11.72 -2.39 14.11
N LYS A 21 -12.52 -3.35 14.62
CA LYS A 21 -12.04 -4.59 15.26
C LYS A 21 -12.02 -5.72 14.23
N VAL A 22 -11.17 -6.73 14.46
CA VAL A 22 -11.02 -7.87 13.55
C VAL A 22 -12.34 -8.52 13.17
N LYS A 23 -13.24 -8.72 14.14
CA LYS A 23 -14.55 -9.36 13.93
C LYS A 23 -15.47 -8.58 12.96
N ASP A 24 -15.26 -7.27 12.82
CA ASP A 24 -16.12 -6.40 12.02
C ASP A 24 -15.64 -6.31 10.55
N LEU A 25 -14.38 -6.69 10.27
CA LEU A 25 -13.76 -6.58 8.97
C LEU A 25 -14.52 -7.28 7.84
N PRO A 26 -15.06 -8.52 8.01
CA PRO A 26 -15.82 -9.18 6.96
C PRO A 26 -17.05 -8.40 6.49
N ASN A 27 -17.64 -7.60 7.36
CA ASN A 27 -18.80 -6.77 7.05
C ASN A 27 -18.39 -5.42 6.44
N ILE A 28 -17.33 -4.80 6.99
CA ILE A 28 -16.83 -3.50 6.51
C ILE A 28 -16.32 -3.63 5.07
N PHE A 29 -15.47 -4.63 4.80
CA PHE A 29 -14.87 -4.87 3.49
C PHE A 29 -15.78 -5.70 2.56
N ARG A 30 -17.08 -5.37 2.52
CA ARG A 30 -18.02 -5.78 1.47
C ARG A 30 -18.09 -4.74 0.37
N LEU A 31 -18.67 -5.12 -0.76
CA LEU A 31 -19.01 -4.15 -1.78
C LEU A 31 -20.08 -3.17 -1.26
N LYS A 32 -20.05 -1.94 -1.72
CA LYS A 32 -21.05 -0.92 -1.37
C LYS A 32 -22.49 -1.36 -1.60
N LYS A 33 -22.75 -2.11 -2.69
CA LYS A 33 -24.07 -2.68 -2.98
C LYS A 33 -24.54 -3.71 -1.94
N ASP A 34 -23.61 -4.28 -1.17
CA ASP A 34 -23.84 -5.28 -0.13
C ASP A 34 -23.67 -4.68 1.28
N GLY A 35 -23.67 -3.34 1.39
CA GLY A 35 -23.59 -2.60 2.64
C GLY A 35 -22.20 -2.38 3.21
N GLY A 36 -21.14 -2.60 2.43
CA GLY A 36 -19.76 -2.35 2.80
C GLY A 36 -19.18 -1.06 2.22
N ILE A 37 -17.85 -0.93 2.23
CA ILE A 37 -17.14 0.28 1.79
C ILE A 37 -16.49 0.14 0.42
N LEU A 38 -16.33 -1.08 -0.10
CA LEU A 38 -15.57 -1.35 -1.32
C LEU A 38 -16.37 -1.07 -2.60
N ASN A 39 -15.70 -0.51 -3.60
CA ASN A 39 -16.20 -0.46 -4.97
C ASN A 39 -15.93 -1.78 -5.71
N ASN A 40 -14.77 -2.40 -5.45
CA ASN A 40 -14.30 -3.59 -6.12
C ASN A 40 -13.73 -4.62 -5.13
N TYR A 41 -13.68 -5.88 -5.54
CA TYR A 41 -12.86 -6.92 -4.91
C TYR A 41 -11.43 -6.93 -5.50
N LYS A 42 -10.55 -7.74 -4.91
CA LYS A 42 -9.13 -7.82 -5.24
C LYS A 42 -8.43 -6.48 -5.00
N VAL A 43 -8.60 -5.95 -3.82
CA VAL A 43 -8.03 -4.67 -3.39
C VAL A 43 -7.03 -4.87 -2.26
N VAL A 44 -6.13 -3.90 -2.11
CA VAL A 44 -5.28 -3.74 -0.93
C VAL A 44 -5.78 -2.56 -0.12
N ASP A 45 -5.82 -2.74 1.20
CA ASP A 45 -6.27 -1.71 2.13
C ASP A 45 -5.60 -1.90 3.49
N TYR A 46 -5.85 -0.99 4.42
CA TYR A 46 -5.36 -1.06 5.79
C TYR A 46 -6.48 -0.75 6.79
N VAL A 47 -6.25 -1.05 8.06
CA VAL A 47 -7.21 -0.84 9.15
C VAL A 47 -6.51 -0.19 10.34
N ASN A 48 -7.14 0.84 10.90
CA ASN A 48 -6.70 1.46 12.14
C ASN A 48 -7.28 0.70 13.35
N GLY A 49 -6.44 0.50 14.39
CA GLY A 49 -6.88 -0.07 15.68
C GLY A 49 -6.65 -1.57 15.84
N ILE A 50 -6.05 -2.26 14.88
CA ILE A 50 -5.70 -3.69 14.97
C ILE A 50 -4.21 -4.00 14.75
N ALA A 51 -3.36 -2.99 14.84
CA ALA A 51 -1.91 -3.18 14.73
C ALA A 51 -1.31 -3.77 16.04
N PRO A 52 -0.25 -4.60 15.92
CA PRO A 52 0.31 -5.12 14.68
C PRO A 52 -0.50 -6.29 14.13
N GLY A 53 -0.49 -6.49 12.83
CA GLY A 53 -1.10 -7.67 12.23
C GLY A 53 -1.30 -7.58 10.73
N VAL A 54 -1.57 -8.72 10.14
CA VAL A 54 -1.90 -8.85 8.72
C VAL A 54 -3.22 -9.60 8.60
N PHE A 55 -4.06 -9.20 7.67
CA PHE A 55 -5.35 -9.87 7.42
C PHE A 55 -5.61 -10.08 5.94
N VAL A 56 -6.42 -11.09 5.64
CA VAL A 56 -7.00 -11.32 4.33
C VAL A 56 -8.51 -11.50 4.49
N ILE A 57 -9.28 -10.81 3.69
CA ILE A 57 -10.73 -11.03 3.60
C ILE A 57 -10.99 -11.90 2.40
N VAL A 58 -11.63 -13.03 2.64
CA VAL A 58 -11.96 -14.00 1.59
C VAL A 58 -13.47 -14.19 1.50
N THR A 59 -13.93 -14.59 0.32
CA THR A 59 -15.31 -14.97 0.06
C THR A 59 -15.35 -16.22 -0.81
N THR A 60 -16.47 -16.94 -0.79
CA THR A 60 -16.68 -18.13 -1.60
C THR A 60 -18.10 -18.16 -2.14
N LYS A 61 -18.32 -18.92 -3.20
CA LYS A 61 -19.66 -19.27 -3.73
C LYS A 61 -20.05 -20.71 -3.43
N LEU A 62 -19.17 -21.47 -2.76
CA LEU A 62 -19.37 -22.90 -2.48
C LEU A 62 -20.12 -23.07 -1.14
N PRO A 63 -21.36 -23.62 -1.14
CA PRO A 63 -22.14 -23.79 0.09
C PRO A 63 -21.45 -24.63 1.16
N GLN A 64 -20.70 -25.67 0.75
CA GLN A 64 -19.95 -26.52 1.66
C GLN A 64 -18.88 -25.75 2.41
N VAL A 65 -18.17 -24.84 1.73
CA VAL A 65 -17.15 -24.00 2.38
C VAL A 65 -17.81 -23.05 3.38
N HIS A 66 -19.00 -22.48 3.08
CA HIS A 66 -19.74 -21.68 4.05
C HIS A 66 -20.11 -22.49 5.31
N GLN A 67 -20.53 -23.74 5.15
CA GLN A 67 -20.84 -24.63 6.28
C GLN A 67 -19.61 -24.89 7.14
N GLU A 68 -18.45 -25.18 6.52
CA GLU A 68 -17.20 -25.39 7.24
C GLU A 68 -16.74 -24.12 7.98
N MET A 69 -16.79 -22.97 7.33
CA MET A 69 -16.41 -21.71 7.98
C MET A 69 -17.31 -21.37 9.18
N LYS A 70 -18.61 -21.67 9.08
CA LYS A 70 -19.55 -21.52 10.19
C LYS A 70 -19.25 -22.52 11.33
N TYR A 71 -18.98 -23.78 11.00
CA TYR A 71 -18.56 -24.81 11.96
C TYR A 71 -17.27 -24.38 12.71
N LEU A 72 -16.31 -23.78 12.01
CA LEU A 72 -15.08 -23.26 12.58
C LEU A 72 -15.27 -21.92 13.33
N SER A 73 -16.50 -21.47 13.53
CA SER A 73 -16.83 -20.20 14.23
C SER A 73 -16.23 -18.95 13.57
N MET A 74 -16.01 -18.96 12.26
CA MET A 74 -15.45 -17.84 11.51
C MET A 74 -16.51 -16.81 11.07
N GLY A 75 -17.76 -16.98 11.48
CA GLY A 75 -18.89 -16.09 11.16
C GLY A 75 -19.89 -16.71 10.18
N ASP A 76 -20.94 -15.95 9.88
CA ASP A 76 -22.04 -16.41 9.01
C ASP A 76 -21.80 -16.11 7.52
N GLY A 77 -20.68 -15.46 7.17
CA GLY A 77 -20.36 -15.10 5.79
C GLY A 77 -21.14 -13.88 5.25
N PRO A 78 -21.13 -13.65 3.94
CA PRO A 78 -20.37 -14.39 2.91
C PRO A 78 -18.87 -14.14 2.91
N ASN A 79 -18.38 -13.11 3.62
CA ASN A 79 -16.97 -12.79 3.75
C ASN A 79 -16.44 -13.30 5.10
N TYR A 80 -15.19 -13.72 5.09
CA TYR A 80 -14.47 -14.23 6.26
C TYR A 80 -13.12 -13.56 6.39
N VAL A 81 -12.64 -13.35 7.61
CA VAL A 81 -11.32 -12.79 7.88
C VAL A 81 -10.34 -13.89 8.30
N LEU A 82 -9.21 -13.96 7.62
CA LEU A 82 -8.04 -14.68 8.06
C LEU A 82 -7.08 -13.66 8.65
N TYR A 83 -6.80 -13.73 9.94
CA TYR A 83 -6.03 -12.74 10.68
C TYR A 83 -4.82 -13.36 11.36
N ARG A 84 -3.66 -12.74 11.11
CA ARG A 84 -2.41 -13.03 11.80
C ARG A 84 -2.12 -11.86 12.76
N PRO A 85 -2.21 -12.07 14.10
CA PRO A 85 -2.18 -10.99 15.10
C PRO A 85 -0.79 -10.46 15.41
N TYR A 86 0.19 -10.71 14.56
CA TYR A 86 1.56 -10.24 14.73
C TYR A 86 2.28 -10.04 13.41
N HIS A 87 3.27 -9.18 13.45
CA HIS A 87 4.27 -8.97 12.41
C HIS A 87 5.59 -8.71 13.13
N LEU A 88 6.39 -9.78 13.31
CA LEU A 88 7.57 -9.80 14.14
C LEU A 88 8.82 -10.04 13.30
N THR A 89 9.55 -8.99 12.98
CA THR A 89 10.74 -9.05 12.12
C THR A 89 11.80 -10.00 12.66
N SER A 90 11.98 -10.07 13.98
CA SER A 90 12.94 -10.99 14.62
C SER A 90 12.64 -12.47 14.36
N LEU A 91 11.38 -12.85 14.22
CA LEU A 91 10.96 -14.23 13.92
C LEU A 91 10.82 -14.49 12.42
N GLU A 92 10.45 -13.48 11.65
CA GLU A 92 10.12 -13.62 10.22
C GLU A 92 11.36 -13.48 9.33
N THR A 93 12.35 -12.68 9.73
CA THR A 93 13.59 -12.52 8.96
C THR A 93 14.36 -13.84 8.77
N PRO A 94 14.57 -14.69 9.81
CA PRO A 94 15.20 -15.99 9.63
C PRO A 94 14.46 -16.90 8.65
N ILE A 95 13.13 -16.87 8.64
CA ILE A 95 12.30 -17.64 7.69
C ILE A 95 12.52 -17.13 6.26
N THR A 96 12.57 -15.81 6.07
CA THR A 96 12.86 -15.19 4.77
C THR A 96 14.23 -15.61 4.23
N VAL A 97 15.25 -15.57 5.09
CA VAL A 97 16.62 -16.02 4.74
C VAL A 97 16.64 -17.51 4.39
N ALA A 98 15.99 -18.34 5.20
CA ALA A 98 15.91 -19.78 4.96
C ALA A 98 15.22 -20.10 3.62
N ARG A 99 14.12 -19.43 3.28
CA ARG A 99 13.47 -19.60 1.96
C ARG A 99 14.40 -19.25 0.81
N ALA A 100 15.09 -18.12 0.90
CA ALA A 100 16.01 -17.70 -0.14
C ALA A 100 17.18 -18.70 -0.32
N VAL A 101 17.75 -19.23 0.78
CA VAL A 101 18.91 -20.12 0.73
C VAL A 101 18.51 -21.55 0.36
N ILE A 102 17.42 -22.09 0.93
CA ILE A 102 17.04 -23.50 0.77
C ILE A 102 16.28 -23.72 -0.55
N TYR A 103 15.37 -22.81 -0.88
CA TYR A 103 14.46 -22.96 -2.04
C TYR A 103 14.80 -22.06 -3.22
N GLY A 104 15.68 -21.06 -3.05
CA GLY A 104 15.96 -20.05 -4.09
C GLY A 104 14.77 -19.15 -4.36
N GLU A 105 13.82 -19.00 -3.43
CA GLU A 105 12.58 -18.29 -3.61
C GLU A 105 12.51 -17.02 -2.76
N PRO A 106 12.00 -15.90 -3.32
CA PRO A 106 11.71 -14.71 -2.53
C PRO A 106 10.46 -14.96 -1.66
N THR A 107 10.41 -14.34 -0.48
CA THR A 107 9.19 -14.33 0.34
C THR A 107 8.07 -13.54 -0.32
N ILE A 108 8.43 -12.43 -0.97
CA ILE A 108 7.51 -11.59 -1.75
C ILE A 108 8.27 -11.02 -2.95
N ALA A 109 7.65 -11.03 -4.11
CA ALA A 109 8.17 -10.42 -5.33
C ALA A 109 7.02 -9.86 -6.17
N PRO A 110 7.25 -8.83 -7.00
CA PRO A 110 6.28 -8.39 -7.99
C PRO A 110 5.96 -9.52 -8.98
N ILE A 111 4.69 -9.64 -9.39
CA ILE A 111 4.25 -10.64 -10.39
C ILE A 111 4.39 -10.17 -11.83
N GLY A 112 4.84 -8.94 -12.04
CA GLY A 112 4.99 -8.34 -13.37
C GLY A 112 5.26 -6.84 -13.29
N LYS A 113 4.70 -6.09 -14.23
CA LYS A 113 4.77 -4.62 -14.21
C LYS A 113 4.13 -4.06 -12.93
N PRO A 114 4.60 -2.89 -12.44
CA PRO A 114 3.98 -2.24 -11.29
C PRO A 114 2.49 -1.97 -11.54
N VAL A 115 1.66 -2.28 -10.56
CA VAL A 115 0.22 -1.98 -10.59
C VAL A 115 -0.16 -0.85 -9.63
N ALA A 116 0.69 -0.60 -8.64
CA ALA A 116 0.48 0.47 -7.66
C ALA A 116 1.80 1.17 -7.32
N GLU A 117 1.70 2.44 -6.96
CA GLU A 117 2.78 3.30 -6.53
C GLU A 117 2.43 3.96 -5.20
N VAL A 118 3.44 4.28 -4.38
CA VAL A 118 3.26 5.13 -3.20
C VAL A 118 3.70 6.54 -3.57
N VAL A 119 2.73 7.40 -3.77
CA VAL A 119 2.92 8.78 -4.18
C VAL A 119 3.00 9.72 -2.98
N THR A 120 3.56 10.89 -3.17
CA THR A 120 3.84 11.87 -2.12
C THR A 120 2.69 12.84 -1.95
N MET A 121 2.31 13.10 -0.69
CA MET A 121 1.36 14.14 -0.31
C MET A 121 1.97 15.05 0.77
N ALA A 122 1.71 16.34 0.72
CA ALA A 122 2.19 17.31 1.70
C ALA A 122 1.45 17.18 3.03
N LYS A 123 2.17 17.01 4.15
CA LYS A 123 1.60 16.99 5.52
C LYS A 123 1.26 18.38 6.05
N LYS A 124 1.90 19.40 5.55
CA LYS A 124 1.74 20.82 5.92
C LYS A 124 1.83 21.70 4.69
N ASP A 125 1.54 22.98 4.82
CA ASP A 125 1.88 23.96 3.79
C ASP A 125 3.41 24.01 3.64
N LEU A 126 3.90 23.91 2.40
CA LEU A 126 5.31 23.95 2.04
C LEU A 126 5.57 25.19 1.20
N LYS A 127 6.71 25.83 1.41
CA LYS A 127 7.12 27.05 0.68
C LYS A 127 8.16 26.75 -0.38
N ALA A 128 8.15 27.51 -1.45
CA ALA A 128 9.23 27.49 -2.44
C ALA A 128 10.58 27.71 -1.75
N GLY A 129 11.58 26.87 -2.08
CA GLY A 129 12.89 26.85 -1.45
C GLY A 129 12.99 26.00 -0.17
N GLU A 130 11.87 25.51 0.38
CA GLU A 130 11.89 24.62 1.54
C GLU A 130 12.46 23.24 1.15
N ARG A 131 13.22 22.63 2.07
CA ARG A 131 13.71 21.26 1.91
C ARG A 131 12.72 20.27 2.48
N LEU A 132 12.56 19.15 1.79
CA LEU A 132 11.79 18.01 2.30
C LEU A 132 12.69 17.16 3.21
N ASP A 133 12.10 16.61 4.27
CA ASP A 133 12.84 15.85 5.29
C ASP A 133 12.89 14.33 5.00
N GLY A 134 11.93 13.78 4.29
CA GLY A 134 11.92 12.39 3.88
C GLY A 134 10.76 11.56 4.42
N ILE A 135 10.87 10.24 4.23
CA ILE A 135 9.82 9.29 4.62
C ILE A 135 9.75 9.18 6.15
N GLY A 136 8.53 9.29 6.69
CA GLY A 136 8.27 9.14 8.12
C GLY A 136 8.39 10.43 8.92
N GLU A 137 8.88 11.50 8.32
CA GLU A 137 9.14 12.79 8.96
C GLU A 137 7.93 13.74 8.89
N TYR A 138 8.15 15.07 8.94
CA TYR A 138 7.10 16.06 9.20
C TYR A 138 6.54 16.74 7.94
N THR A 139 7.27 16.73 6.81
CA THR A 139 6.87 17.49 5.62
C THR A 139 5.94 16.74 4.69
N ILE A 140 6.09 15.42 4.59
CA ILE A 140 5.39 14.60 3.61
C ILE A 140 4.85 13.30 4.20
N LEU A 141 3.90 12.71 3.49
CA LEU A 141 3.43 11.34 3.74
C LEU A 141 3.19 10.60 2.42
N GLY A 142 3.23 9.27 2.49
CA GLY A 142 2.93 8.40 1.35
C GLY A 142 1.43 8.11 1.25
N SER A 143 0.94 8.08 0.01
CA SER A 143 -0.41 7.65 -0.31
C SER A 143 -0.36 6.63 -1.45
N ILE A 144 -1.03 5.51 -1.32
CA ILE A 144 -1.07 4.51 -2.38
C ILE A 144 -2.00 4.95 -3.51
N GLU A 145 -1.55 4.78 -4.76
CA GLU A 145 -2.36 5.02 -5.96
C GLU A 145 -2.10 3.91 -6.97
N SER A 146 -2.98 3.72 -7.96
CA SER A 146 -2.69 2.88 -9.11
C SER A 146 -1.50 3.45 -9.88
N TYR A 147 -0.64 2.57 -10.41
CA TYR A 147 0.54 2.99 -11.17
C TYR A 147 0.17 3.83 -12.40
N GLU A 148 -0.91 3.46 -13.09
CA GLU A 148 -1.40 4.17 -14.27
C GLU A 148 -1.77 5.62 -13.94
N LYS A 149 -2.59 5.84 -12.90
CA LYS A 149 -2.97 7.19 -12.45
C LYS A 149 -1.77 7.98 -11.93
N ALA A 150 -0.87 7.33 -11.20
CA ALA A 150 0.34 8.00 -10.72
C ALA A 150 1.17 8.54 -11.88
N LYS A 151 1.28 7.80 -12.99
CA LYS A 151 1.96 8.27 -14.22
C LYS A 151 1.16 9.36 -14.94
N GLU A 152 -0.14 9.15 -15.14
CA GLU A 152 -1.00 10.12 -15.83
C GLU A 152 -0.99 11.50 -15.16
N GLU A 153 -1.05 11.52 -13.83
CA GLU A 153 -1.02 12.74 -13.04
C GLU A 153 0.41 13.23 -12.71
N ASN A 154 1.45 12.59 -13.23
CA ASN A 154 2.87 12.92 -12.97
C ASN A 154 3.23 12.95 -11.48
N LEU A 155 2.61 12.09 -10.67
CA LEU A 155 2.79 12.07 -9.22
C LEU A 155 4.19 11.57 -8.84
N LEU A 156 4.78 12.20 -7.84
CA LEU A 156 6.12 11.87 -7.38
C LEU A 156 6.09 10.68 -6.40
N PRO A 157 6.78 9.56 -6.72
CA PRO A 157 6.97 8.47 -5.76
C PRO A 157 7.74 8.95 -4.51
N ILE A 158 7.20 8.64 -3.34
CA ILE A 158 7.78 9.09 -2.07
C ILE A 158 9.22 8.58 -1.85
N GLY A 159 9.55 7.41 -2.42
CA GLY A 159 10.89 6.82 -2.32
C GLY A 159 12.00 7.62 -2.98
N LEU A 160 11.69 8.60 -3.82
CA LEU A 160 12.68 9.47 -4.46
C LEU A 160 13.06 10.69 -3.62
N ILE A 161 12.31 10.96 -2.56
CA ILE A 161 12.53 12.14 -1.71
C ILE A 161 13.62 11.85 -0.67
N ASN A 162 14.50 12.82 -0.53
CA ASN A 162 15.55 12.84 0.50
C ASN A 162 15.78 14.29 0.97
N PRO A 163 16.59 14.54 2.00
CA PRO A 163 16.85 15.88 2.54
C PRO A 163 17.46 16.89 1.55
N ASN A 164 17.88 16.47 0.36
CA ASN A 164 18.34 17.38 -0.70
C ASN A 164 17.21 17.77 -1.67
N THR A 165 16.01 17.20 -1.53
CA THR A 165 14.85 17.56 -2.35
C THR A 165 14.36 18.96 -1.97
N ILE A 166 14.24 19.86 -2.94
CA ILE A 166 13.85 21.26 -2.74
C ILE A 166 12.51 21.52 -3.42
N VAL A 167 11.60 22.16 -2.71
CA VAL A 167 10.29 22.59 -3.23
C VAL A 167 10.48 23.80 -4.17
N LYS A 168 9.93 23.73 -5.38
CA LYS A 168 10.07 24.77 -6.42
C LYS A 168 8.96 25.81 -6.39
N ARG A 169 7.78 25.46 -5.88
CA ARG A 169 6.61 26.34 -5.74
C ARG A 169 5.89 26.04 -4.44
N ASP A 170 5.08 26.99 -3.95
CA ASP A 170 4.24 26.77 -2.77
C ASP A 170 3.28 25.57 -3.01
N ILE A 171 3.20 24.67 -2.02
CA ILE A 171 2.34 23.48 -2.03
C ILE A 171 1.48 23.50 -0.77
N LYS A 172 0.19 23.25 -0.90
CA LYS A 172 -0.74 23.24 0.22
C LYS A 172 -0.76 21.90 0.93
N LYS A 173 -1.05 21.93 2.22
CA LYS A 173 -1.34 20.71 3.00
C LYS A 173 -2.41 19.87 2.30
N GLY A 174 -2.13 18.58 2.14
CA GLY A 174 -3.01 17.63 1.46
C GLY A 174 -2.89 17.60 -0.06
N GLU A 175 -2.09 18.50 -0.67
CA GLU A 175 -1.81 18.49 -2.11
C GLU A 175 -0.84 17.35 -2.45
N PHE A 176 -1.11 16.63 -3.53
CA PHE A 176 -0.19 15.64 -4.07
C PHE A 176 0.96 16.32 -4.81
N ILE A 177 2.16 15.83 -4.56
CA ILE A 177 3.38 16.41 -5.12
C ILE A 177 3.70 15.71 -6.44
N THR A 178 3.91 16.51 -7.49
CA THR A 178 4.33 16.05 -8.82
C THR A 178 5.82 16.29 -9.04
N TYR A 179 6.40 15.66 -10.05
CA TYR A 179 7.83 15.81 -10.36
C TYR A 179 8.25 17.27 -10.68
N ASP A 180 7.36 18.06 -11.26
CA ASP A 180 7.63 19.47 -11.61
C ASP A 180 7.62 20.42 -10.41
N MET A 181 7.00 20.01 -9.30
CA MET A 181 6.91 20.82 -8.08
C MET A 181 8.20 20.82 -7.24
N VAL A 182 9.12 19.92 -7.52
CA VAL A 182 10.34 19.76 -6.72
C VAL A 182 11.59 19.67 -7.60
N ASP A 183 12.73 19.92 -6.97
CA ASP A 183 14.05 19.62 -7.53
C ASP A 183 14.63 18.42 -6.76
N LEU A 184 14.79 17.29 -7.47
CA LEU A 184 15.25 16.04 -6.91
C LEU A 184 16.76 15.92 -6.96
N ASP A 185 17.35 15.27 -5.97
CA ASP A 185 18.75 14.85 -6.02
C ASP A 185 18.95 13.68 -7.00
N LYS A 186 19.27 14.01 -8.24
CA LYS A 186 19.49 13.06 -9.33
C LYS A 186 20.79 12.24 -9.20
N SER A 187 21.65 12.56 -8.23
CA SER A 187 22.91 11.85 -8.01
C SER A 187 22.70 10.49 -7.33
N THR A 188 21.56 10.30 -6.65
CA THR A 188 21.26 9.11 -5.86
C THR A 188 21.07 7.86 -6.71
N MET A 189 21.47 6.71 -6.16
CA MET A 189 21.26 5.42 -6.85
C MET A 189 19.77 5.11 -7.04
N ILE A 190 18.92 5.46 -6.06
CA ILE A 190 17.48 5.22 -6.17
C ILE A 190 16.86 5.99 -7.34
N TYR A 191 17.27 7.24 -7.57
CA TYR A 191 16.82 8.01 -8.72
C TYR A 191 17.23 7.35 -10.04
N LYS A 192 18.50 6.92 -10.15
CA LYS A 192 19.02 6.24 -11.37
C LYS A 192 18.31 4.92 -11.63
N LEU A 193 18.07 4.12 -10.59
CA LEU A 193 17.32 2.86 -10.70
C LEU A 193 15.87 3.10 -11.12
N ARG A 194 15.24 4.17 -10.65
CA ARG A 194 13.89 4.54 -11.07
C ARG A 194 13.86 4.92 -12.56
N GLN A 195 14.82 5.70 -13.03
CA GLN A 195 14.92 6.03 -14.47
C GLN A 195 15.06 4.76 -15.31
N LEU A 196 15.98 3.88 -14.93
CA LEU A 196 16.14 2.59 -15.61
C LEU A 196 14.86 1.76 -15.61
N GLN A 197 14.15 1.71 -14.49
CA GLN A 197 12.86 1.02 -14.38
C GLN A 197 11.84 1.59 -15.39
N GLU A 198 11.75 2.91 -15.50
CA GLU A 198 10.81 3.57 -16.41
C GLU A 198 11.15 3.38 -17.89
N GLU A 199 12.43 3.22 -18.21
CA GLU A 199 12.89 2.89 -19.58
C GLU A 199 12.58 1.43 -19.97
N LEU A 200 12.49 0.52 -18.99
CA LEU A 200 12.27 -0.91 -19.22
C LEU A 200 10.78 -1.31 -19.18
N LEU A 201 9.87 -0.42 -18.79
CA LEU A 201 8.43 -0.68 -18.64
C LEU A 201 7.61 -0.14 -19.81
#